data_5ac06b81a67f707c4ad0473e143f36ba
#
_entry.id   5ac06b81a67f707c4ad0473e143f36ba
#
_cell.length_a   1.000
_cell.length_b   1.000
_cell.length_c   1.000
_cell.angle_alpha   90.00
_cell.angle_beta   90.00
_cell.angle_gamma   90.00
#
_symmetry.space_group_name_H-M   'P 1'
#
loop_
_entity.id
_entity.type
_entity.pdbx_description
1 polymer ?
#
loop_
_entity_poly.entity_id
_entity_poly.type
_entity_poly.pdbx_seq_one_letter_code
_entity_poly.pdbx_strand_id
1 'polypeptide(L)'
;NPMGEAAPAAVNREANRKLQADIASLRPVPRAWWHSFGFSAEEGWREDGFCVAFATDERRFARAQVLKLARAYRQAAIYQFSYKDGVLLREVVWCDPTKQEQAAEAPERMAPLRMPP
;
A
#
# COMPACT_ATOMS: atom_id res chain seq x y z
N ASN A 1 -1.58 11.09 2.69
CA ASN A 1 -2.63 11.91 3.34
C ASN A 1 -3.52 11.03 4.21
N PRO A 2 -3.53 11.23 5.53
CA PRO A 2 -4.41 10.45 6.40
C PRO A 2 -5.87 10.56 5.96
N MET A 3 -6.56 9.41 5.85
CA MET A 3 -7.95 9.31 5.40
C MET A 3 -8.22 9.84 4.00
N GLY A 4 -7.18 10.00 3.17
CA GLY A 4 -7.30 10.56 1.84
C GLY A 4 -7.53 12.06 1.79
N GLU A 5 -7.48 12.73 2.93
CA GLU A 5 -7.66 14.17 3.02
C GLU A 5 -6.33 14.91 2.82
N ALA A 6 -6.39 16.07 2.19
CA ALA A 6 -5.22 16.92 2.03
C ALA A 6 -4.76 17.43 3.41
N ALA A 7 -3.46 17.37 3.66
CA ALA A 7 -2.86 17.88 4.89
C ALA A 7 -1.70 18.83 4.55
N PRO A 8 -1.31 19.72 5.47
CA PRO A 8 -0.14 20.57 5.25
C PRO A 8 1.10 19.74 4.95
N ALA A 9 1.97 20.23 4.06
CA ALA A 9 3.17 19.53 3.63
C ALA A 9 4.08 19.12 4.80
N ALA A 10 4.20 19.97 5.82
CA ALA A 10 5.01 19.67 7.01
C ALA A 10 4.46 18.45 7.77
N VAL A 11 3.12 18.35 7.90
CA VAL A 11 2.46 17.23 8.57
C VAL A 11 2.67 15.95 7.76
N ASN A 12 2.57 16.03 6.43
CA ASN A 12 2.80 14.88 5.56
C ASN A 12 4.26 14.39 5.63
N ARG A 13 5.23 15.31 5.67
CA ARG A 13 6.65 14.93 5.80
C ARG A 13 6.93 14.22 7.11
N GLU A 14 6.38 14.72 8.21
CA GLU A 14 6.54 14.09 9.52
C GLU A 14 5.89 12.71 9.56
N ALA A 15 4.68 12.58 9.03
CA ALA A 15 3.98 11.30 8.93
C ALA A 15 4.79 10.30 8.09
N ASN A 16 5.35 10.72 6.96
CA ASN A 16 6.17 9.86 6.10
C ASN A 16 7.46 9.42 6.78
N ARG A 17 8.10 10.31 7.55
CA ARG A 17 9.32 9.97 8.31
C ARG A 17 9.03 8.91 9.37
N LYS A 18 7.95 9.09 10.11
CA LYS A 18 7.51 8.14 11.12
C LYS A 18 7.13 6.80 10.49
N LEU A 19 6.41 6.84 9.38
CA LEU A 19 6.02 5.65 8.65
C LEU A 19 7.24 4.85 8.17
N GLN A 20 8.26 5.52 7.67
CA GLN A 20 9.50 4.87 7.27
C GLN A 20 10.16 4.13 8.44
N ALA A 21 10.21 4.74 9.61
CA ALA A 21 10.74 4.10 10.82
C ALA A 21 9.91 2.90 11.24
N ASP A 22 8.58 3.00 11.16
CA ASP A 22 7.67 1.91 11.50
C ASP A 22 7.80 0.74 10.50
N ILE A 23 7.98 1.03 9.21
CA ILE A 23 8.23 0.01 8.19
C ILE A 23 9.51 -0.75 8.50
N ALA A 24 10.57 -0.06 8.88
CA ALA A 24 11.83 -0.69 9.25
C ALA A 24 11.71 -1.62 10.46
N SER A 25 10.69 -1.40 11.29
CA SER A 25 10.43 -2.19 12.50
C SER A 25 9.40 -3.31 12.30
N LEU A 26 8.87 -3.48 11.09
CA LEU A 26 7.87 -4.52 10.81
C LEU A 26 8.43 -5.94 11.04
N ARG A 27 7.54 -6.81 11.50
CA ARG A 27 7.78 -8.26 11.62
C ARG A 27 6.58 -9.00 11.02
N PRO A 28 6.72 -9.85 10.01
CA PRO A 28 8.00 -10.27 9.41
C PRO A 28 8.78 -9.10 8.80
N VAL A 29 10.09 -9.26 8.72
CA VAL A 29 10.98 -8.24 8.18
C VAL A 29 10.76 -8.11 6.67
N PRO A 30 10.51 -6.89 6.16
CA PRO A 30 10.38 -6.70 4.72
C PRO A 30 11.64 -7.11 3.96
N ARG A 31 11.45 -7.73 2.81
CA ARG A 31 12.55 -8.07 1.89
C ARG A 31 13.10 -6.84 1.20
N ALA A 32 12.23 -5.88 0.92
CA ALA A 32 12.58 -4.62 0.30
C ALA A 32 11.46 -3.61 0.55
N TRP A 33 11.77 -2.33 0.47
CA TRP A 33 10.78 -1.29 0.46
C TRP A 33 11.33 -0.09 -0.32
N TRP A 34 10.43 0.69 -0.90
CA TRP A 34 10.81 1.85 -1.70
C TRP A 34 9.71 2.89 -1.69
N HIS A 35 10.07 4.12 -2.02
CA HIS A 35 9.10 5.19 -2.18
C HIS A 35 8.22 4.92 -3.40
N SER A 36 6.94 5.23 -3.25
CA SER A 36 5.99 5.15 -4.33
C SER A 36 5.07 6.36 -4.28
N PHE A 37 4.33 6.59 -5.34
CA PHE A 37 3.30 7.61 -5.34
C PHE A 37 2.13 7.18 -6.20
N GLY A 38 0.93 7.57 -5.77
CA GLY A 38 -0.27 7.52 -6.57
C GLY A 38 -0.62 8.91 -7.06
N PHE A 39 -1.28 8.99 -8.18
CA PHE A 39 -1.75 10.28 -8.69
C PHE A 39 -3.02 10.10 -9.52
N SER A 40 -3.77 11.18 -9.63
CA SER A 40 -4.87 11.28 -10.59
C SER A 40 -4.73 12.62 -11.31
N ALA A 41 -4.45 12.58 -12.59
CA ALA A 41 -4.37 13.77 -13.42
C ALA A 41 -5.71 14.46 -13.51
N GLU A 42 -6.81 13.69 -13.57
CA GLU A 42 -8.18 14.23 -13.65
C GLU A 42 -8.58 14.96 -12.38
N GLU A 43 -8.27 14.39 -11.22
CA GLU A 43 -8.62 14.96 -9.92
C GLU A 43 -7.56 15.91 -9.38
N GLY A 44 -6.40 15.95 -10.00
CA GLY A 44 -5.32 16.87 -9.64
C GLY A 44 -4.63 16.56 -8.32
N TRP A 45 -4.60 15.29 -7.89
CA TRP A 45 -3.93 14.92 -6.65
C TRP A 45 -2.73 14.00 -6.89
N ARG A 46 -1.82 14.06 -5.95
CA ARG A 46 -0.68 13.14 -5.83
C ARG A 46 -0.51 12.76 -4.36
N GLU A 47 -0.31 11.49 -4.11
CA GLU A 47 -0.08 10.97 -2.78
C GLU A 47 1.21 10.17 -2.75
N ASP A 48 2.14 10.56 -1.89
CA ASP A 48 3.39 9.85 -1.68
C ASP A 48 3.20 8.76 -0.63
N GLY A 49 3.85 7.64 -0.82
CA GLY A 49 3.77 6.51 0.09
C GLY A 49 4.94 5.56 -0.07
N PHE A 50 4.71 4.33 0.33
CA PHE A 50 5.72 3.28 0.29
C PHE A 50 5.15 2.00 -0.26
N CYS A 51 5.95 1.28 -1.03
CA CYS A 51 5.71 -0.12 -1.35
C CYS A 51 6.63 -0.97 -0.48
N VAL A 52 6.09 -2.06 0.05
CA VAL A 52 6.82 -2.97 0.93
C VAL A 52 6.66 -4.39 0.40
N ALA A 53 7.77 -5.06 0.20
CA ALA A 53 7.79 -6.42 -0.35
C ALA A 53 8.13 -7.44 0.73
N PHE A 54 7.41 -8.56 0.71
CA PHE A 54 7.61 -9.67 1.65
C PHE A 54 7.77 -10.98 0.91
N ALA A 55 8.34 -11.97 1.59
CA ALA A 55 8.38 -13.33 1.08
C ALA A 55 6.95 -13.88 0.96
N THR A 56 6.68 -14.65 -0.09
CA THR A 56 5.34 -15.19 -0.38
C THR A 56 4.80 -16.07 0.74
N ASP A 57 5.64 -16.84 1.40
CA ASP A 57 5.24 -17.72 2.51
C ASP A 57 4.87 -16.94 3.78
N GLU A 58 5.26 -15.67 3.87
CA GLU A 58 4.96 -14.80 5.00
C GLU A 58 3.75 -13.87 4.74
N ARG A 59 3.16 -13.95 3.55
CA ARG A 59 2.16 -12.97 3.09
C ARG A 59 0.98 -12.77 4.04
N ARG A 60 0.51 -13.82 4.71
CA ARG A 60 -0.63 -13.75 5.62
C ARG A 60 -0.30 -12.89 6.85
N PHE A 61 0.84 -13.14 7.45
CA PHE A 61 1.31 -12.38 8.60
C PHE A 61 1.69 -10.95 8.21
N ALA A 62 2.36 -10.81 7.06
CA ALA A 62 2.73 -9.50 6.52
C ALA A 62 1.50 -8.63 6.27
N ARG A 63 0.46 -9.18 5.62
CA ARG A 63 -0.79 -8.48 5.36
C ARG A 63 -1.42 -7.96 6.65
N ALA A 64 -1.50 -8.79 7.68
CA ALA A 64 -2.06 -8.40 8.97
C ALA A 64 -1.29 -7.24 9.59
N GLN A 65 0.03 -7.28 9.55
CA GLN A 65 0.87 -6.21 10.11
C GLN A 65 0.79 -4.92 9.30
N VAL A 66 0.77 -5.02 7.98
CA VAL A 66 0.63 -3.84 7.11
C VAL A 66 -0.74 -3.18 7.30
N LEU A 67 -1.81 -3.97 7.41
CA LEU A 67 -3.14 -3.43 7.69
C LEU A 67 -3.21 -2.74 9.05
N LYS A 68 -2.57 -3.31 10.05
CA LYS A 68 -2.48 -2.69 11.38
C LYS A 68 -1.77 -1.34 11.29
N LEU A 69 -0.67 -1.28 10.56
CA LEU A 69 0.07 -0.05 10.34
C LEU A 69 -0.76 0.98 9.55
N ALA A 70 -1.44 0.53 8.51
CA ALA A 70 -2.31 1.40 7.70
C ALA A 70 -3.43 2.02 8.55
N ARG A 71 -4.03 1.25 9.45
CA ARG A 71 -5.04 1.76 10.37
C ARG A 71 -4.47 2.80 11.32
N ALA A 72 -3.26 2.58 11.83
CA ALA A 72 -2.59 3.54 12.69
C ALA A 72 -2.33 4.87 11.99
N TYR A 73 -2.12 4.85 10.67
CA TYR A 73 -1.92 6.04 9.84
C TYR A 73 -3.22 6.51 9.17
N ARG A 74 -4.37 6.01 9.60
CA ARG A 74 -5.70 6.40 9.12
C ARG A 74 -5.89 6.23 7.63
N GLN A 75 -5.30 5.21 7.05
CA GLN A 75 -5.52 4.89 5.65
C GLN A 75 -6.84 4.14 5.49
N ALA A 76 -7.57 4.44 4.42
CA ALA A 76 -8.82 3.76 4.12
C ALA A 76 -8.57 2.37 3.56
N ALA A 77 -7.54 2.22 2.74
CA ALA A 77 -7.20 0.99 2.06
C ALA A 77 -5.73 0.96 1.69
N ILE A 78 -5.25 -0.22 1.33
CA ILE A 78 -3.93 -0.42 0.75
C ILE A 78 -4.08 -1.17 -0.57
N TYR A 79 -3.07 -1.10 -1.42
CA TYR A 79 -2.96 -1.97 -2.58
C TYR A 79 -2.10 -3.17 -2.21
N GLN A 80 -2.58 -4.35 -2.57
CA GLN A 80 -1.78 -5.57 -2.46
C GLN A 80 -1.47 -6.08 -3.85
N PHE A 81 -0.19 -6.26 -4.14
CA PHE A 81 0.29 -6.80 -5.40
C PHE A 81 0.71 -8.24 -5.22
N SER A 82 0.38 -9.08 -6.16
CA SER A 82 0.78 -10.49 -6.13
C SER A 82 0.94 -11.01 -7.56
N TYR A 83 1.75 -12.07 -7.71
CA TYR A 83 1.84 -12.79 -8.97
C TYR A 83 1.01 -14.06 -8.87
N LYS A 84 0.24 -14.32 -9.93
CA LYS A 84 -0.47 -15.57 -10.10
C LYS A 84 -0.37 -15.98 -11.56
N ASP A 85 0.16 -17.17 -11.80
CA ASP A 85 0.33 -17.70 -13.16
C ASP A 85 1.07 -16.73 -14.09
N GLY A 86 2.12 -16.09 -13.58
CA GLY A 86 2.92 -15.14 -14.36
C GLY A 86 2.29 -13.78 -14.57
N VAL A 87 1.14 -13.52 -13.99
CA VAL A 87 0.42 -12.24 -14.12
C VAL A 87 0.49 -11.47 -12.80
N LEU A 88 0.85 -10.19 -12.89
CA LEU A 88 0.81 -9.28 -11.74
C LEU A 88 -0.62 -8.83 -11.52
N LEU A 89 -1.13 -9.07 -10.32
CA LEU A 89 -2.46 -8.67 -9.89
C LEU A 89 -2.36 -7.56 -8.86
N ARG A 90 -3.29 -6.63 -8.91
CA ARG A 90 -3.46 -5.58 -7.90
C ARG A 90 -4.84 -5.73 -7.29
N GLU A 91 -4.88 -5.75 -5.97
CA GLU A 91 -6.11 -5.87 -5.21
C GLU A 91 -6.19 -4.70 -4.22
N VAL A 92 -7.37 -4.10 -4.09
CA VAL A 92 -7.64 -3.12 -3.04
C VAL A 92 -8.03 -3.87 -1.79
N VAL A 93 -7.29 -3.63 -0.70
CA VAL A 93 -7.59 -4.23 0.59
C VAL A 93 -7.99 -3.12 1.54
N TRP A 94 -9.26 -3.12 1.93
CA TRP A 94 -9.81 -2.10 2.81
C TRP A 94 -9.39 -2.36 4.25
N CYS A 95 -9.07 -1.29 4.96
CA CYS A 95 -8.71 -1.39 6.38
C CYS A 95 -9.94 -1.71 7.24
N ASP A 96 -11.14 -1.31 6.79
CA ASP A 96 -12.40 -1.65 7.43
C ASP A 96 -12.97 -2.92 6.79
N PRO A 97 -13.11 -4.04 7.55
CA PRO A 97 -13.64 -5.28 7.02
C PRO A 97 -15.04 -5.15 6.41
N THR A 98 -15.88 -4.26 6.94
CA THR A 98 -17.22 -4.02 6.40
C THR A 98 -17.16 -3.48 4.98
N LYS A 99 -16.24 -2.54 4.71
CA LYS A 99 -16.04 -2.00 3.38
C LYS A 99 -15.46 -3.04 2.43
N GLN A 100 -14.64 -3.95 2.90
CA GLN A 100 -14.10 -5.05 2.11
C GLN A 100 -15.23 -5.95 1.58
N GLU A 101 -16.20 -6.27 2.40
CA GLU A 101 -17.36 -7.07 2.01
C GLU A 101 -18.23 -6.37 0.98
N GLN A 102 -18.46 -5.07 1.16
CA GLN A 102 -19.27 -4.26 0.26
C GLN A 102 -18.62 -4.01 -1.09
N ALA A 103 -17.30 -3.94 -1.13
CA ALA A 103 -16.52 -3.60 -2.30
C ALA A 103 -15.81 -4.81 -2.92
N ALA A 104 -16.41 -6.00 -2.86
CA ALA A 104 -15.81 -7.26 -3.35
C ALA A 104 -15.58 -7.19 -4.87
N GLU A 105 -14.53 -6.54 -5.29
CA GLU A 105 -14.11 -6.48 -6.68
C GLU A 105 -13.03 -7.53 -6.97
N ALA A 106 -13.06 -8.06 -8.18
CA ALA A 106 -12.00 -8.95 -8.63
C ALA A 106 -10.66 -8.21 -8.68
N PRO A 107 -9.53 -8.88 -8.37
CA PRO A 107 -8.22 -8.26 -8.51
C PRO A 107 -8.00 -7.75 -9.92
N GLU A 108 -7.44 -6.55 -10.04
CA GLU A 108 -7.12 -5.94 -11.31
C GLU A 108 -5.84 -6.53 -11.88
N ARG A 109 -5.87 -6.88 -13.17
CA ARG A 109 -4.68 -7.33 -13.88
C ARG A 109 -3.84 -6.13 -14.26
N MET A 110 -2.57 -6.15 -13.86
CA MET A 110 -1.64 -5.09 -14.20
C MET A 110 -0.97 -5.40 -15.53
N ALA A 111 -0.65 -4.36 -16.29
CA ALA A 111 0.18 -4.52 -17.46
C ALA A 111 1.55 -5.07 -17.05
N PRO A 112 2.16 -5.96 -17.84
CA PRO A 112 3.51 -6.44 -17.54
C PRO A 112 4.48 -5.29 -17.40
N LEU A 113 5.27 -5.30 -16.34
CA LEU A 113 6.37 -4.35 -16.19
C LEU A 113 7.39 -4.64 -17.28
N ARG A 114 7.56 -3.69 -18.20
CA ARG A 114 8.64 -3.78 -19.19
C ARG A 114 9.89 -3.25 -18.52
N MET A 115 10.85 -4.13 -18.35
CA MET A 115 12.17 -3.70 -17.92
C MET A 115 12.79 -2.84 -19.02
N PRO A 116 13.45 -1.72 -18.67
CA PRO A 116 14.17 -0.94 -19.66
C PRO A 116 15.21 -1.82 -20.35
N PRO A 117 15.41 -1.65 -21.65
CA PRO A 117 16.44 -2.44 -22.37
C PRO A 117 17.83 -2.17 -21.82
#